data_44b0d8dc40438777598981af3fb9c309
#
_entry.id   44b0d8dc40438777598981af3fb9c309
#
_cell.length_a   1.000
_cell.length_b   1.000
_cell.length_c   1.000
_cell.angle_alpha   90.00
_cell.angle_beta   90.00
_cell.angle_gamma   90.00
#
_symmetry.space_group_name_H-M   'P 1'
#
loop_
_entity.id
_entity.type
_entity.pdbx_description
1 polymer ?
#
loop_
_entity_poly.entity_id
_entity_poly.type
_entity_poly.pdbx_seq_one_letter_code
_entity_poly.pdbx_strand_id
1 'polypeptide(L)'
;MDFGLDKKHEMARTLFKEFAENEVKPLAQEVDETEVFPRATVEKMAKYGFLGIPVPKEYEGQGCDPLTYVMCVEELAKVCATTSVIVSAHTSLCIDPILTYGTPEQKAKYVPDLASGRKLGAFGLTEPGAGTDAQGQQTKAVLDGDEWVLNGSKCFITNGKEADVYIIIAVTGIVEKRGRKMKEISAFIVEKDTPGFTFGTKEKKMGIRGSSTYELIFEDCRIPKENLLGAQGKGFGIAMHTLDGGRIGIAAQALGIAEGALDRTIAYVKERKQFGRTIGQFQNTQFQLADMATKVEA
;
A
#
# COMPACT_ATOMS: atom_id res chain seq x y z
N MET A 1 -11.56 -26.10 11.42
CA MET A 1 -10.96 -25.17 10.43
C MET A 1 -9.60 -25.75 10.09
N ASP A 2 -9.27 -25.90 8.83
CA ASP A 2 -7.93 -26.28 8.39
C ASP A 2 -7.18 -24.99 8.05
N PHE A 3 -6.07 -24.74 8.73
CA PHE A 3 -5.17 -23.60 8.49
C PHE A 3 -3.92 -24.01 7.70
N GLY A 4 -3.89 -25.25 7.20
CA GLY A 4 -2.79 -25.74 6.38
C GLY A 4 -2.71 -25.00 5.04
N LEU A 5 -1.49 -24.67 4.63
CA LEU A 5 -1.23 -24.13 3.30
C LEU A 5 -1.21 -25.27 2.28
N ASP A 6 -1.78 -25.05 1.11
CA ASP A 6 -1.61 -25.97 0.02
C ASP A 6 -0.20 -25.85 -0.61
N LYS A 7 0.15 -26.80 -1.47
CA LYS A 7 1.48 -26.83 -2.12
C LYS A 7 1.80 -25.57 -2.92
N LYS A 8 0.78 -24.90 -3.49
CA LYS A 8 1.01 -23.65 -4.26
C LYS A 8 1.37 -22.50 -3.34
N HIS A 9 0.69 -22.37 -2.21
CA HIS A 9 0.99 -21.38 -1.20
C HIS A 9 2.38 -21.61 -0.57
N GLU A 10 2.74 -22.86 -0.28
CA GLU A 10 4.09 -23.19 0.23
C GLU A 10 5.20 -22.82 -0.75
N MET A 11 4.99 -23.10 -2.05
CA MET A 11 5.94 -22.70 -3.11
C MET A 11 6.03 -21.18 -3.23
N ALA A 12 4.89 -20.48 -3.20
CA ALA A 12 4.85 -19.02 -3.26
C ALA A 12 5.54 -18.40 -2.04
N ARG A 13 5.29 -18.89 -0.82
CA ARG A 13 5.98 -18.44 0.41
C ARG A 13 7.49 -18.64 0.30
N THR A 14 7.93 -19.78 -0.21
CA THR A 14 9.35 -20.04 -0.43
C THR A 14 9.98 -18.99 -1.36
N LEU A 15 9.33 -18.71 -2.49
CA LEU A 15 9.79 -17.68 -3.45
C LEU A 15 9.88 -16.30 -2.80
N PHE A 16 8.85 -15.89 -2.06
CA PHE A 16 8.82 -14.58 -1.39
C PHE A 16 9.92 -14.47 -0.33
N LYS A 17 10.11 -15.53 0.45
CA LYS A 17 11.17 -15.60 1.46
C LYS A 17 12.57 -15.50 0.84
N GLU A 18 12.84 -16.30 -0.19
CA GLU A 18 14.12 -16.27 -0.89
C GLU A 18 14.41 -14.90 -1.50
N PHE A 19 13.42 -14.28 -2.12
CA PHE A 19 13.56 -12.92 -2.64
C PHE A 19 13.82 -11.91 -1.51
N ALA A 20 13.06 -11.98 -0.42
CA ALA A 20 13.23 -11.09 0.72
C ALA A 20 14.64 -11.19 1.33
N GLU A 21 15.15 -12.40 1.54
CA GLU A 21 16.47 -12.62 2.12
C GLU A 21 17.62 -12.23 1.18
N ASN A 22 17.50 -12.50 -0.12
CA ASN A 22 18.60 -12.31 -1.07
C ASN A 22 18.62 -10.93 -1.72
N GLU A 23 17.46 -10.32 -1.97
CA GLU A 23 17.35 -9.08 -2.77
C GLU A 23 16.94 -7.87 -1.90
N VAL A 24 16.26 -8.07 -0.78
CA VAL A 24 15.73 -6.98 0.06
C VAL A 24 16.58 -6.78 1.32
N LYS A 25 16.85 -7.84 2.07
CA LYS A 25 17.54 -7.79 3.35
C LYS A 25 18.91 -7.10 3.30
N PRO A 26 19.76 -7.35 2.27
CA PRO A 26 21.06 -6.70 2.18
C PRO A 26 20.99 -5.18 2.07
N LEU A 27 19.87 -4.65 1.52
CA LEU A 27 19.67 -3.22 1.26
C LEU A 27 18.82 -2.54 2.32
N ALA A 28 18.18 -3.29 3.22
CA ALA A 28 17.15 -2.77 4.13
C ALA A 28 17.69 -1.66 5.06
N GLN A 29 18.91 -1.79 5.59
CA GLN A 29 19.53 -0.78 6.45
C GLN A 29 19.81 0.50 5.66
N GLU A 30 20.46 0.41 4.51
CA GLU A 30 20.78 1.55 3.65
C GLU A 30 19.51 2.30 3.22
N VAL A 31 18.48 1.58 2.81
CA VAL A 31 17.18 2.15 2.43
C VAL A 31 16.56 2.96 3.56
N ASP A 32 16.63 2.47 4.80
CA ASP A 32 16.09 3.20 5.95
C ASP A 32 16.97 4.39 6.34
N GLU A 33 18.28 4.24 6.37
CA GLU A 33 19.24 5.32 6.72
C GLU A 33 19.23 6.46 5.72
N THR A 34 19.22 6.15 4.43
CA THR A 34 19.26 7.16 3.34
C THR A 34 17.90 7.75 3.03
N GLU A 35 16.81 7.10 3.45
CA GLU A 35 15.43 7.47 3.10
C GLU A 35 15.16 7.48 1.59
N VAL A 36 15.95 6.74 0.81
CA VAL A 36 15.82 6.65 -0.64
C VAL A 36 14.85 5.51 -1.00
N PHE A 37 13.94 5.81 -1.94
CA PHE A 37 13.01 4.80 -2.45
C PHE A 37 13.78 3.69 -3.18
N PRO A 38 13.55 2.41 -2.86
CA PRO A 38 14.32 1.28 -3.39
C PRO A 38 13.89 0.89 -4.82
N ARG A 39 14.08 1.79 -5.79
CA ARG A 39 13.61 1.63 -7.18
C ARG A 39 14.08 0.32 -7.80
N ALA A 40 15.36 -0.01 -7.69
CA ALA A 40 15.92 -1.24 -8.25
C ALA A 40 15.28 -2.52 -7.67
N THR A 41 14.95 -2.51 -6.37
CA THR A 41 14.24 -3.62 -5.71
C THR A 41 12.81 -3.72 -6.23
N VAL A 42 12.11 -2.59 -6.42
CA VAL A 42 10.75 -2.55 -6.99
C VAL A 42 10.74 -3.09 -8.42
N GLU A 43 11.71 -2.72 -9.24
CA GLU A 43 11.86 -3.23 -10.60
C GLU A 43 12.12 -4.75 -10.63
N LYS A 44 12.89 -5.27 -9.67
CA LYS A 44 13.05 -6.73 -9.51
C LYS A 44 11.74 -7.39 -9.09
N MET A 45 11.01 -6.82 -8.12
CA MET A 45 9.69 -7.33 -7.73
C MET A 45 8.71 -7.37 -8.90
N ALA A 46 8.72 -6.35 -9.77
CA ALA A 46 7.93 -6.32 -11.00
C ALA A 46 8.25 -7.53 -11.91
N LYS A 47 9.53 -7.83 -12.13
CA LYS A 47 9.98 -8.99 -12.94
C LYS A 47 9.53 -10.32 -12.36
N TYR A 48 9.40 -10.43 -11.04
CA TYR A 48 8.87 -11.62 -10.36
C TYR A 48 7.34 -11.63 -10.25
N GLY A 49 6.66 -10.61 -10.75
CA GLY A 49 5.20 -10.50 -10.74
C GLY A 49 4.59 -10.13 -9.37
N PHE A 50 5.38 -9.66 -8.42
CA PHE A 50 4.91 -9.35 -7.06
C PHE A 50 3.93 -8.17 -6.99
N LEU A 51 3.94 -7.31 -8.01
CA LEU A 51 3.06 -6.15 -8.08
C LEU A 51 1.66 -6.47 -8.63
N GLY A 52 1.49 -7.66 -9.22
CA GLY A 52 0.24 -8.10 -9.82
C GLY A 52 -0.28 -9.45 -9.28
N ILE A 53 0.08 -9.85 -8.05
CA ILE A 53 -0.25 -11.18 -7.51
C ILE A 53 -1.75 -11.52 -7.64
N PRO A 54 -2.71 -10.72 -7.13
CA PRO A 54 -4.14 -11.06 -7.19
C PRO A 54 -4.81 -10.61 -8.49
N VAL A 55 -4.08 -9.98 -9.39
CA VAL A 55 -4.64 -9.44 -10.63
C VAL A 55 -4.87 -10.57 -11.64
N PRO A 56 -6.02 -10.62 -12.33
CA PRO A 56 -6.29 -11.61 -13.36
C PRO A 56 -5.25 -11.63 -14.47
N LYS A 57 -4.99 -12.81 -15.03
CA LYS A 57 -4.00 -13.01 -16.11
C LYS A 57 -4.32 -12.24 -17.38
N GLU A 58 -5.60 -12.00 -17.65
CA GLU A 58 -6.05 -11.18 -18.79
C GLU A 58 -5.55 -9.72 -18.74
N TYR A 59 -5.17 -9.25 -17.53
CA TYR A 59 -4.55 -7.94 -17.29
C TYR A 59 -3.07 -8.05 -16.91
N GLU A 60 -2.37 -9.06 -17.39
CA GLU A 60 -0.95 -9.32 -17.14
C GLU A 60 -0.61 -9.60 -15.65
N GLY A 61 -1.58 -9.92 -14.81
CA GLY A 61 -1.38 -10.32 -13.42
C GLY A 61 -1.05 -11.79 -13.26
N GLN A 62 -0.83 -12.22 -12.01
CA GLN A 62 -0.48 -13.60 -11.71
C GLN A 62 -1.72 -14.50 -11.52
N GLY A 63 -2.91 -13.92 -11.29
CA GLY A 63 -4.16 -14.64 -11.07
C GLY A 63 -4.16 -15.50 -9.82
N CYS A 64 -3.38 -15.11 -8.81
CA CYS A 64 -3.34 -15.77 -7.51
C CYS A 64 -4.46 -15.26 -6.60
N ASP A 65 -4.67 -15.91 -5.48
CA ASP A 65 -5.66 -15.52 -4.49
C ASP A 65 -5.13 -14.43 -3.52
N PRO A 66 -6.01 -13.81 -2.72
CA PRO A 66 -5.61 -12.82 -1.73
C PRO A 66 -4.65 -13.36 -0.65
N LEU A 67 -4.72 -14.66 -0.31
CA LEU A 67 -3.80 -15.27 0.65
C LEU A 67 -2.36 -15.22 0.14
N THR A 68 -2.16 -15.56 -1.13
CA THR A 68 -0.83 -15.45 -1.78
C THR A 68 -0.28 -14.02 -1.70
N TYR A 69 -1.14 -13.02 -1.93
CA TYR A 69 -0.75 -11.62 -1.83
C TYR A 69 -0.31 -11.23 -0.41
N VAL A 70 -1.08 -11.57 0.62
CA VAL A 70 -0.73 -11.19 2.00
C VAL A 70 0.51 -11.92 2.49
N MET A 71 0.75 -13.15 2.04
CA MET A 71 2.00 -13.88 2.30
C MET A 71 3.23 -13.17 1.71
N CYS A 72 3.11 -12.58 0.53
CA CYS A 72 4.18 -11.75 -0.04
C CYS A 72 4.46 -10.52 0.84
N VAL A 73 3.42 -9.82 1.27
CA VAL A 73 3.53 -8.65 2.16
C VAL A 73 4.20 -9.03 3.48
N GLU A 74 3.81 -10.16 4.09
CA GLU A 74 4.37 -10.70 5.33
C GLU A 74 5.87 -11.03 5.18
N GLU A 75 6.26 -11.82 4.18
CA GLU A 75 7.65 -12.24 3.99
C GLU A 75 8.58 -11.05 3.68
N LEU A 76 8.12 -10.07 2.90
CA LEU A 76 8.86 -8.82 2.68
C LEU A 76 9.01 -8.01 3.99
N ALA A 77 7.96 -7.95 4.82
CA ALA A 77 7.95 -7.18 6.05
C ALA A 77 8.91 -7.74 7.11
N LYS A 78 9.17 -9.06 7.12
CA LYS A 78 10.16 -9.70 8.01
C LYS A 78 11.55 -9.08 7.90
N VAL A 79 11.90 -8.60 6.72
CA VAL A 79 13.23 -8.04 6.44
C VAL A 79 13.20 -6.53 6.22
N CYS A 80 12.16 -5.99 5.57
CA CYS A 80 12.04 -4.58 5.25
C CYS A 80 10.58 -4.13 5.09
N ALA A 81 10.03 -3.48 6.09
CA ALA A 81 8.67 -2.96 6.06
C ALA A 81 8.45 -1.89 4.96
N THR A 82 9.48 -1.15 4.55
CA THR A 82 9.43 -0.22 3.41
C THR A 82 9.04 -0.94 2.12
N THR A 83 9.70 -2.04 1.79
CA THR A 83 9.44 -2.80 0.56
C THR A 83 8.03 -3.42 0.59
N SER A 84 7.63 -3.91 1.76
CA SER A 84 6.29 -4.49 1.99
C SER A 84 5.18 -3.47 1.77
N VAL A 85 5.27 -2.25 2.33
CA VAL A 85 4.22 -1.23 2.18
C VAL A 85 4.08 -0.70 0.76
N ILE A 86 5.17 -0.70 -0.03
CA ILE A 86 5.13 -0.32 -1.44
C ILE A 86 4.19 -1.26 -2.20
N VAL A 87 4.36 -2.57 -2.04
CA VAL A 87 3.51 -3.59 -2.65
C VAL A 87 2.07 -3.49 -2.13
N SER A 88 1.91 -3.33 -0.81
CA SER A 88 0.59 -3.26 -0.18
C SER A 88 -0.23 -2.09 -0.70
N ALA A 89 0.31 -0.87 -0.70
CA ALA A 89 -0.39 0.32 -1.16
C ALA A 89 -0.69 0.27 -2.66
N HIS A 90 0.25 -0.19 -3.47
CA HIS A 90 0.09 -0.34 -4.90
C HIS A 90 -1.05 -1.30 -5.27
N THR A 91 -1.04 -2.48 -4.68
CA THR A 91 -1.98 -3.56 -5.03
C THR A 91 -3.37 -3.30 -4.48
N SER A 92 -3.49 -3.07 -3.16
CA SER A 92 -4.80 -2.99 -2.49
C SER A 92 -5.47 -1.62 -2.60
N LEU A 93 -4.71 -0.54 -2.78
CA LEU A 93 -5.27 0.80 -2.75
C LEU A 93 -5.38 1.46 -4.13
N CYS A 94 -4.63 0.98 -5.15
CA CYS A 94 -4.72 1.52 -6.49
C CYS A 94 -5.26 0.50 -7.51
N ILE A 95 -4.71 -0.71 -7.59
CA ILE A 95 -5.16 -1.69 -8.58
C ILE A 95 -6.57 -2.19 -8.23
N ASP A 96 -6.80 -2.60 -6.99
CA ASP A 96 -8.08 -3.18 -6.57
C ASP A 96 -9.29 -2.29 -6.85
N PRO A 97 -9.31 -0.99 -6.50
CA PRO A 97 -10.45 -0.14 -6.85
C PRO A 97 -10.65 0.03 -8.36
N ILE A 98 -9.60 0.01 -9.19
CA ILE A 98 -9.75 0.03 -10.66
C ILE A 98 -10.37 -1.29 -11.14
N LEU A 99 -9.90 -2.43 -10.64
CA LEU A 99 -10.46 -3.75 -10.98
C LEU A 99 -11.93 -3.88 -10.56
N THR A 100 -12.28 -3.34 -9.39
CA THR A 100 -13.62 -3.51 -8.83
C THR A 100 -14.63 -2.54 -9.45
N TYR A 101 -14.25 -1.28 -9.65
CA TYR A 101 -15.17 -0.20 -10.00
C TYR A 101 -14.93 0.44 -11.37
N GLY A 102 -13.79 0.14 -12.00
CA GLY A 102 -13.43 0.70 -13.31
C GLY A 102 -14.30 0.16 -14.44
N THR A 103 -14.48 0.98 -15.47
CA THR A 103 -15.06 0.53 -16.74
C THR A 103 -14.12 -0.44 -17.47
N PRO A 104 -14.57 -1.22 -18.45
CA PRO A 104 -13.70 -2.07 -19.25
C PRO A 104 -12.52 -1.29 -19.86
N GLU A 105 -12.75 -0.07 -20.31
CA GLU A 105 -11.74 0.81 -20.91
C GLU A 105 -10.70 1.26 -19.87
N GLN A 106 -11.14 1.65 -18.67
CA GLN A 106 -10.26 2.02 -17.58
C GLN A 106 -9.40 0.82 -17.15
N LYS A 107 -9.99 -0.37 -17.02
CA LYS A 107 -9.26 -1.59 -16.69
C LYS A 107 -8.20 -1.91 -17.76
N ALA A 108 -8.58 -1.89 -19.02
CA ALA A 108 -7.68 -2.15 -20.13
C ALA A 108 -6.54 -1.12 -20.24
N LYS A 109 -6.81 0.14 -19.91
CA LYS A 109 -5.82 1.23 -19.95
C LYS A 109 -4.80 1.16 -18.81
N TYR A 110 -5.24 0.89 -17.59
CA TYR A 110 -4.39 1.09 -16.39
C TYR A 110 -3.88 -0.21 -15.77
N VAL A 111 -4.71 -1.26 -15.75
CA VAL A 111 -4.38 -2.46 -14.95
C VAL A 111 -3.16 -3.21 -15.48
N PRO A 112 -2.97 -3.43 -16.81
CA PRO A 112 -1.80 -4.16 -17.30
C PRO A 112 -0.47 -3.52 -16.91
N ASP A 113 -0.35 -2.18 -17.02
CA ASP A 113 0.86 -1.47 -16.65
C ASP A 113 1.13 -1.49 -15.14
N LEU A 114 0.06 -1.43 -14.34
CA LEU A 114 0.17 -1.54 -12.89
C LEU A 114 0.51 -2.98 -12.46
N ALA A 115 -0.17 -3.98 -12.98
CA ALA A 115 0.05 -5.38 -12.63
C ALA A 115 1.45 -5.90 -13.01
N SER A 116 1.96 -5.47 -14.16
CA SER A 116 3.32 -5.79 -14.60
C SER A 116 4.41 -4.96 -13.90
N GLY A 117 4.04 -3.89 -13.19
CA GLY A 117 4.95 -2.98 -12.50
C GLY A 117 5.67 -2.00 -13.43
N ARG A 118 5.22 -1.84 -14.67
CA ARG A 118 5.68 -0.73 -15.55
C ARG A 118 5.28 0.62 -14.98
N LYS A 119 4.14 0.67 -14.26
CA LYS A 119 3.65 1.81 -13.51
C LYS A 119 3.38 1.43 -12.06
N LEU A 120 3.54 2.39 -11.15
CA LEU A 120 3.17 2.26 -9.75
C LEU A 120 1.89 3.03 -9.46
N GLY A 121 1.16 2.56 -8.43
CA GLY A 121 -0.07 3.15 -7.97
C GLY A 121 0.03 3.77 -6.58
N ALA A 122 -0.81 4.80 -6.35
CA ALA A 122 -1.01 5.45 -5.07
C ALA A 122 -2.50 5.77 -4.83
N PHE A 123 -2.84 6.11 -3.58
CA PHE A 123 -4.20 6.40 -3.15
C PHE A 123 -4.26 7.65 -2.29
N GLY A 124 -5.00 8.67 -2.74
CA GLY A 124 -5.12 9.95 -2.08
C GLY A 124 -6.51 10.16 -1.48
N LEU A 125 -6.66 9.88 -0.18
CA LEU A 125 -7.86 10.13 0.62
C LEU A 125 -7.63 11.23 1.64
N THR A 126 -6.60 11.07 2.48
CA THR A 126 -6.33 11.87 3.67
C THR A 126 -5.96 13.32 3.32
N GLU A 127 -6.48 14.27 4.07
CA GLU A 127 -6.16 15.69 4.01
C GLU A 127 -5.72 16.20 5.39
N PRO A 128 -5.04 17.36 5.47
CA PRO A 128 -4.63 17.93 6.76
C PRO A 128 -5.77 18.07 7.76
N GLY A 129 -6.99 18.39 7.30
CA GLY A 129 -8.19 18.53 8.13
C GLY A 129 -9.13 17.32 8.14
N ALA A 130 -8.77 16.21 7.46
CA ALA A 130 -9.65 15.05 7.27
C ALA A 130 -8.85 13.74 7.30
N GLY A 131 -8.52 13.29 8.51
CA GLY A 131 -7.92 11.99 8.77
C GLY A 131 -9.00 10.97 9.14
N THR A 132 -9.28 10.80 10.43
CA THR A 132 -10.33 9.89 10.93
C THR A 132 -11.71 10.28 10.39
N ASP A 133 -12.03 11.57 10.35
CA ASP A 133 -13.22 12.09 9.67
C ASP A 133 -12.94 12.31 8.16
N ALA A 134 -12.82 11.21 7.42
CA ALA A 134 -12.55 11.26 5.99
C ALA A 134 -13.67 11.92 5.15
N GLN A 135 -14.89 12.03 5.69
CA GLN A 135 -15.97 12.80 5.04
C GLN A 135 -15.76 14.31 5.17
N GLY A 136 -14.93 14.74 6.10
CA GLY A 136 -14.55 16.14 6.31
C GLY A 136 -13.72 16.75 5.19
N GLN A 137 -13.25 15.96 4.22
CA GLN A 137 -12.35 16.38 3.15
C GLN A 137 -12.83 17.63 2.37
N GLN A 138 -11.88 18.42 1.88
CA GLN A 138 -12.10 19.71 1.22
C GLN A 138 -11.70 19.72 -0.25
N THR A 139 -10.83 18.81 -0.71
CA THR A 139 -10.43 18.70 -2.12
C THR A 139 -11.68 18.57 -2.99
N LYS A 140 -11.81 19.45 -3.98
CA LYS A 140 -12.99 19.53 -4.86
C LYS A 140 -12.65 19.01 -6.25
N ALA A 141 -13.66 18.47 -6.92
CA ALA A 141 -13.65 18.19 -8.35
C ALA A 141 -14.93 18.76 -8.96
N VAL A 142 -14.78 19.70 -9.88
CA VAL A 142 -15.90 20.37 -10.55
C VAL A 142 -15.91 19.97 -12.02
N LEU A 143 -17.04 19.53 -12.53
CA LEU A 143 -17.19 19.21 -13.96
C LEU A 143 -17.28 20.51 -14.76
N ASP A 144 -16.39 20.70 -15.73
CA ASP A 144 -16.34 21.83 -16.66
C ASP A 144 -16.25 21.29 -18.10
N GLY A 145 -17.37 21.24 -18.77
CA GLY A 145 -17.50 20.60 -20.08
C GLY A 145 -17.24 19.09 -20.01
N ASP A 146 -16.21 18.62 -20.70
CA ASP A 146 -15.80 17.21 -20.72
C ASP A 146 -14.60 16.90 -19.82
N GLU A 147 -14.31 17.79 -18.86
CA GLU A 147 -13.18 17.64 -17.92
C GLU A 147 -13.64 17.86 -16.48
N TRP A 148 -13.02 17.13 -15.54
CA TRP A 148 -13.07 17.44 -14.13
C TRP A 148 -11.89 18.33 -13.75
N VAL A 149 -12.16 19.41 -13.02
CA VAL A 149 -11.14 20.34 -12.50
C VAL A 149 -10.97 20.06 -11.00
N LEU A 150 -9.80 19.53 -10.63
CA LEU A 150 -9.47 19.21 -9.24
C LEU A 150 -8.71 20.36 -8.61
N ASN A 151 -9.11 20.73 -7.36
CA ASN A 151 -8.45 21.74 -6.53
C ASN A 151 -8.41 21.29 -5.07
N GLY A 152 -7.23 21.32 -4.45
CA GLY A 152 -7.01 20.93 -3.06
C GLY A 152 -5.69 20.20 -2.84
N SER A 153 -5.56 19.52 -1.71
CA SER A 153 -4.37 18.73 -1.42
C SER A 153 -4.69 17.45 -0.65
N LYS A 154 -3.79 16.48 -0.75
CA LYS A 154 -3.80 15.22 0.01
C LYS A 154 -2.48 15.06 0.73
N CYS A 155 -2.48 14.57 1.96
CA CYS A 155 -1.25 14.37 2.74
C CYS A 155 -1.06 12.91 3.12
N PHE A 156 0.18 12.56 3.49
CA PHE A 156 0.60 11.21 3.89
C PHE A 156 0.40 10.13 2.83
N ILE A 157 0.62 10.49 1.56
CA ILE A 157 0.35 9.58 0.45
C ILE A 157 1.55 8.67 0.19
N THR A 158 1.39 7.38 0.48
CA THR A 158 2.35 6.31 0.20
C THR A 158 2.56 6.17 -1.30
N ASN A 159 3.80 5.94 -1.73
CA ASN A 159 4.25 5.96 -3.12
C ASN A 159 4.06 7.35 -3.80
N GLY A 160 3.82 8.41 -3.03
CA GLY A 160 3.31 9.70 -3.50
C GLY A 160 4.05 10.28 -4.71
N LYS A 161 5.38 10.34 -4.70
CA LYS A 161 6.17 10.87 -5.82
C LYS A 161 6.59 9.79 -6.82
N GLU A 162 6.56 8.53 -6.42
CA GLU A 162 7.04 7.42 -7.23
C GLU A 162 5.97 6.79 -8.11
N ALA A 163 4.70 6.95 -7.72
CA ALA A 163 3.57 6.44 -8.47
C ALA A 163 3.35 7.19 -9.79
N ASP A 164 2.73 6.52 -10.73
CA ASP A 164 2.35 7.03 -12.05
C ASP A 164 0.83 7.20 -12.16
N VAL A 165 0.06 6.44 -11.37
CA VAL A 165 -1.40 6.43 -11.36
C VAL A 165 -1.90 6.58 -9.93
N TYR A 166 -2.85 7.47 -9.73
CA TYR A 166 -3.39 7.82 -8.41
C TYR A 166 -4.90 7.66 -8.39
N ILE A 167 -5.42 7.04 -7.34
CA ILE A 167 -6.86 7.11 -7.03
C ILE A 167 -7.07 8.27 -6.07
N ILE A 168 -7.77 9.30 -6.52
CA ILE A 168 -8.02 10.52 -5.76
C ILE A 168 -9.49 10.62 -5.38
N ILE A 169 -9.75 10.80 -4.09
CA ILE A 169 -11.09 10.98 -3.56
C ILE A 169 -11.36 12.48 -3.37
N ALA A 170 -12.42 13.00 -3.96
CA ALA A 170 -12.72 14.43 -3.94
C ALA A 170 -14.22 14.72 -3.84
N VAL A 171 -14.56 15.93 -3.38
CA VAL A 171 -15.93 16.42 -3.24
C VAL A 171 -16.41 16.93 -4.59
N THR A 172 -17.50 16.36 -5.11
CA THR A 172 -18.13 16.76 -6.39
C THR A 172 -19.37 17.63 -6.20
N GLY A 173 -19.86 17.78 -4.98
CA GLY A 173 -21.04 18.58 -4.73
C GLY A 173 -21.54 18.48 -3.29
N ILE A 174 -22.74 19.01 -3.09
CA ILE A 174 -23.51 18.88 -1.86
C ILE A 174 -24.88 18.32 -2.22
N VAL A 175 -25.27 17.25 -1.57
CA VAL A 175 -26.58 16.61 -1.74
C VAL A 175 -27.38 16.71 -0.45
N GLU A 176 -28.69 16.89 -0.57
CA GLU A 176 -29.58 16.82 0.59
C GLU A 176 -30.07 15.37 0.75
N LYS A 177 -29.80 14.77 1.90
CA LYS A 177 -30.25 13.43 2.23
C LYS A 177 -30.89 13.42 3.62
N ARG A 178 -32.15 13.04 3.69
CA ARG A 178 -32.93 13.00 4.95
C ARG A 178 -32.93 14.34 5.69
N GLY A 179 -33.08 15.46 4.96
CA GLY A 179 -33.09 16.82 5.53
C GLY A 179 -31.74 17.33 6.01
N ARG A 180 -30.62 16.65 5.67
CA ARG A 180 -29.25 17.08 5.98
C ARG A 180 -28.43 17.29 4.73
N LYS A 181 -27.67 18.39 4.68
CA LYS A 181 -26.67 18.63 3.63
C LYS A 181 -25.46 17.75 3.88
N MET A 182 -25.09 16.96 2.89
CA MET A 182 -23.93 16.07 2.92
C MET A 182 -23.06 16.33 1.71
N LYS A 183 -21.74 16.18 1.86
CA LYS A 183 -20.82 16.23 0.72
C LYS A 183 -21.08 15.04 -0.20
N GLU A 184 -21.21 15.31 -1.48
CA GLU A 184 -21.14 14.30 -2.53
C GLU A 184 -19.66 14.06 -2.82
N ILE A 185 -19.21 12.82 -2.68
CA ILE A 185 -17.79 12.45 -2.78
C ILE A 185 -17.63 11.42 -3.88
N SER A 186 -16.69 11.65 -4.79
CA SER A 186 -16.40 10.79 -5.94
C SER A 186 -14.93 10.36 -5.95
N ALA A 187 -14.63 9.34 -6.72
CA ALA A 187 -13.28 8.82 -6.91
C ALA A 187 -12.81 9.07 -8.35
N PHE A 188 -11.54 9.37 -8.52
CA PHE A 188 -10.95 9.73 -9.81
C PHE A 188 -9.63 9.01 -10.03
N ILE A 189 -9.33 8.66 -11.28
CA ILE A 189 -8.01 8.20 -11.71
C ILE A 189 -7.25 9.42 -12.23
N VAL A 190 -6.11 9.73 -11.62
CA VAL A 190 -5.24 10.84 -12.02
C VAL A 190 -3.88 10.30 -12.41
N GLU A 191 -3.32 10.75 -13.53
CA GLU A 191 -1.97 10.39 -13.99
C GLU A 191 -0.94 11.42 -13.49
N LYS A 192 0.30 10.98 -13.23
CA LYS A 192 1.37 11.78 -12.62
C LYS A 192 1.63 13.11 -13.29
N ASP A 193 1.73 13.12 -14.61
CA ASP A 193 2.15 14.29 -15.38
C ASP A 193 0.97 15.17 -15.82
N THR A 194 -0.19 15.02 -15.15
CA THR A 194 -1.36 15.88 -15.44
C THR A 194 -1.05 17.32 -15.06
N PRO A 195 -1.25 18.30 -15.96
CA PRO A 195 -1.05 19.72 -15.65
C PRO A 195 -1.86 20.14 -14.42
N GLY A 196 -1.24 20.91 -13.50
CA GLY A 196 -1.86 21.30 -12.24
C GLY A 196 -1.77 20.26 -11.12
N PHE A 197 -1.17 19.09 -11.37
CA PHE A 197 -0.85 18.10 -10.33
C PHE A 197 0.64 18.19 -9.98
N THR A 198 0.94 18.48 -8.70
CA THR A 198 2.29 18.66 -8.19
C THR A 198 2.47 17.95 -6.84
N PHE A 199 3.71 17.92 -6.36
CA PHE A 199 4.07 17.26 -5.09
C PHE A 199 4.59 18.31 -4.11
N GLY A 200 4.06 18.27 -2.89
CA GLY A 200 4.51 19.11 -1.79
C GLY A 200 5.63 18.44 -0.98
N THR A 201 5.50 18.52 0.33
CA THR A 201 6.53 18.08 1.27
C THR A 201 6.66 16.54 1.31
N LYS A 202 7.91 16.06 1.32
CA LYS A 202 8.23 14.67 1.70
C LYS A 202 8.17 14.54 3.22
N GLU A 203 7.45 13.56 3.70
CA GLU A 203 7.31 13.30 5.13
C GLU A 203 8.59 12.71 5.73
N LYS A 204 9.05 13.29 6.85
CA LYS A 204 10.10 12.71 7.70
C LYS A 204 9.45 11.75 8.69
N LYS A 205 9.77 10.47 8.58
CA LYS A 205 9.10 9.42 9.35
C LYS A 205 10.04 8.76 10.36
N MET A 206 9.49 8.24 11.45
CA MET A 206 10.22 7.47 12.47
C MET A 206 10.66 6.11 11.92
N GLY A 207 9.87 5.47 11.07
CA GLY A 207 10.13 4.18 10.44
C GLY A 207 9.58 4.15 9.02
N ILE A 208 9.84 3.05 8.30
CA ILE A 208 9.45 2.88 6.88
C ILE A 208 10.00 4.07 6.06
N ARG A 209 11.20 4.51 6.36
CA ARG A 209 11.73 5.81 5.94
C ARG A 209 12.02 5.87 4.45
N GLY A 210 12.37 4.74 3.83
CA GLY A 210 12.55 4.64 2.38
C GLY A 210 11.24 4.60 1.58
N SER A 211 10.07 4.50 2.24
CA SER A 211 8.78 4.65 1.55
C SER A 211 8.52 6.11 1.20
N SER A 212 8.30 6.39 -0.08
CA SER A 212 8.08 7.73 -0.61
C SER A 212 6.69 8.23 -0.21
N THR A 213 6.61 8.97 0.90
CA THR A 213 5.37 9.53 1.44
C THR A 213 5.35 11.04 1.22
N TYR A 214 4.39 11.51 0.43
CA TYR A 214 4.33 12.91 0.00
C TYR A 214 2.94 13.51 0.17
N GLU A 215 2.93 14.85 0.21
CA GLU A 215 1.74 15.64 -0.07
C GLU A 215 1.52 15.69 -1.58
N LEU A 216 0.25 15.60 -2.01
CA LEU A 216 -0.20 15.82 -3.38
C LEU A 216 -0.96 17.13 -3.45
N ILE A 217 -0.69 17.96 -4.45
CA ILE A 217 -1.28 19.29 -4.60
C ILE A 217 -1.95 19.37 -5.98
N PHE A 218 -3.19 19.83 -6.00
CA PHE A 218 -4.01 20.01 -7.19
C PHE A 218 -4.41 21.47 -7.31
N GLU A 219 -3.97 22.13 -8.39
CA GLU A 219 -4.27 23.54 -8.72
C GLU A 219 -4.79 23.57 -10.16
N ASP A 220 -6.10 23.74 -10.32
CA ASP A 220 -6.79 23.65 -11.61
C ASP A 220 -6.38 22.41 -12.43
N CYS A 221 -6.18 21.29 -11.73
CA CYS A 221 -5.77 20.03 -12.34
C CYS A 221 -6.93 19.44 -13.16
N ARG A 222 -6.78 19.46 -14.49
CA ARG A 222 -7.81 19.02 -15.43
C ARG A 222 -7.58 17.57 -15.84
N ILE A 223 -8.61 16.74 -15.65
CA ILE A 223 -8.62 15.35 -16.07
C ILE A 223 -9.86 15.06 -16.92
N PRO A 224 -9.78 14.15 -17.89
CA PRO A 224 -10.90 13.76 -18.71
C PRO A 224 -12.10 13.28 -17.89
N LYS A 225 -13.31 13.53 -18.38
CA LYS A 225 -14.56 13.14 -17.72
C LYS A 225 -14.64 11.63 -17.44
N GLU A 226 -14.09 10.82 -18.34
CA GLU A 226 -14.00 9.38 -18.24
C GLU A 226 -13.05 8.87 -17.16
N ASN A 227 -12.28 9.75 -16.53
CA ASN A 227 -11.43 9.39 -15.39
C ASN A 227 -12.19 9.32 -14.05
N LEU A 228 -13.50 9.59 -14.05
CA LEU A 228 -14.37 9.28 -12.91
C LEU A 228 -14.38 7.75 -12.69
N LEU A 229 -13.95 7.31 -11.51
CA LEU A 229 -13.94 5.89 -11.15
C LEU A 229 -15.27 5.50 -10.49
N GLY A 230 -15.97 4.56 -11.10
CA GLY A 230 -17.34 4.20 -10.70
C GLY A 230 -18.35 5.29 -10.99
N ALA A 231 -19.36 5.47 -10.15
CA ALA A 231 -20.38 6.49 -10.32
C ALA A 231 -20.13 7.72 -9.45
N GLN A 232 -20.53 8.89 -9.93
CA GLN A 232 -20.49 10.14 -9.15
C GLN A 232 -21.25 9.97 -7.82
N GLY A 233 -20.69 10.51 -6.75
CA GLY A 233 -21.26 10.40 -5.39
C GLY A 233 -21.02 9.05 -4.70
N LYS A 234 -20.30 8.11 -5.33
CA LYS A 234 -19.96 6.80 -4.74
C LYS A 234 -18.52 6.69 -4.21
N GLY A 235 -17.71 7.74 -4.36
CA GLY A 235 -16.29 7.72 -4.01
C GLY A 235 -16.01 7.42 -2.54
N PHE A 236 -16.85 7.86 -1.61
CA PHE A 236 -16.67 7.50 -0.19
C PHE A 236 -16.89 6.01 0.05
N GLY A 237 -17.90 5.40 -0.58
CA GLY A 237 -18.14 3.95 -0.51
C GLY A 237 -16.98 3.16 -1.14
N ILE A 238 -16.46 3.62 -2.28
CA ILE A 238 -15.27 3.06 -2.92
C ILE A 238 -14.07 3.11 -1.97
N ALA A 239 -13.81 4.27 -1.35
CA ALA A 239 -12.71 4.44 -0.41
C ALA A 239 -12.81 3.49 0.79
N MET A 240 -13.99 3.35 1.38
CA MET A 240 -14.19 2.44 2.53
C MET A 240 -13.95 0.98 2.16
N HIS A 241 -14.51 0.53 1.04
CA HIS A 241 -14.29 -0.83 0.53
C HIS A 241 -12.79 -1.10 0.22
N THR A 242 -12.13 -0.14 -0.42
CA THR A 242 -10.68 -0.20 -0.70
C THR A 242 -9.86 -0.35 0.58
N LEU A 243 -10.21 0.42 1.62
CA LEU A 243 -9.54 0.34 2.92
C LEU A 243 -9.81 -0.99 3.66
N ASP A 244 -10.97 -1.63 3.46
CA ASP A 244 -11.24 -2.94 4.06
C ASP A 244 -10.27 -4.01 3.53
N GLY A 245 -10.01 -4.02 2.22
CA GLY A 245 -8.96 -4.86 1.62
C GLY A 245 -7.56 -4.47 2.09
N GLY A 246 -7.27 -3.16 2.13
CA GLY A 246 -5.98 -2.61 2.59
C GLY A 246 -5.62 -3.00 4.02
N ARG A 247 -6.60 -3.09 4.93
CA ARG A 247 -6.37 -3.51 6.33
C ARG A 247 -5.77 -4.90 6.45
N ILE A 248 -6.15 -5.83 5.58
CA ILE A 248 -5.62 -7.20 5.56
C ILE A 248 -4.13 -7.17 5.21
N GLY A 249 -3.75 -6.41 4.18
CA GLY A 249 -2.34 -6.23 3.81
C GLY A 249 -1.51 -5.60 4.93
N ILE A 250 -2.02 -4.57 5.60
CA ILE A 250 -1.31 -3.93 6.73
C ILE A 250 -1.25 -4.84 7.96
N ALA A 251 -2.25 -5.68 8.21
CA ALA A 251 -2.17 -6.71 9.26
C ALA A 251 -1.04 -7.72 8.98
N ALA A 252 -0.92 -8.20 7.73
CA ALA A 252 0.17 -9.07 7.32
C ALA A 252 1.55 -8.38 7.42
N GLN A 253 1.63 -7.09 7.08
CA GLN A 253 2.85 -6.30 7.29
C GLN A 253 3.23 -6.23 8.77
N ALA A 254 2.27 -5.94 9.65
CA ALA A 254 2.52 -5.87 11.09
C ALA A 254 2.99 -7.23 11.67
N LEU A 255 2.38 -8.32 11.21
CA LEU A 255 2.79 -9.69 11.56
C LEU A 255 4.22 -9.95 11.11
N GLY A 256 4.57 -9.69 9.85
CA GLY A 256 5.91 -9.88 9.33
C GLY A 256 6.97 -9.06 10.08
N ILE A 257 6.67 -7.81 10.45
CA ILE A 257 7.56 -6.99 11.29
C ILE A 257 7.78 -7.66 12.66
N ALA A 258 6.72 -8.17 13.29
CA ALA A 258 6.80 -8.83 14.59
C ALA A 258 7.63 -10.13 14.51
N GLU A 259 7.42 -10.95 13.49
CA GLU A 259 8.20 -12.16 13.23
C GLU A 259 9.67 -11.85 12.99
N GLY A 260 9.99 -10.90 12.11
CA GLY A 260 11.36 -10.51 11.80
C GLY A 260 12.09 -9.93 13.01
N ALA A 261 11.40 -9.18 13.87
CA ALA A 261 11.95 -8.67 15.12
C ALA A 261 12.22 -9.82 16.12
N LEU A 262 11.29 -10.77 16.23
CA LEU A 262 11.44 -11.94 17.10
C LEU A 262 12.62 -12.81 16.67
N ASP A 263 12.73 -13.13 15.38
CA ASP A 263 13.80 -13.95 14.81
C ASP A 263 15.19 -13.33 15.07
N ARG A 264 15.32 -12.03 14.83
CA ARG A 264 16.56 -11.28 15.12
C ARG A 264 16.87 -11.27 16.61
N THR A 265 15.86 -11.13 17.47
CA THR A 265 16.01 -11.16 18.91
C THR A 265 16.48 -12.56 19.37
N ILE A 266 15.87 -13.63 18.85
CA ILE A 266 16.27 -15.01 19.15
C ILE A 266 17.73 -15.27 18.75
N ALA A 267 18.15 -14.81 17.58
CA ALA A 267 19.54 -14.91 17.15
C ALA A 267 20.48 -14.16 18.10
N TYR A 268 20.16 -12.92 18.42
CA TYR A 268 20.98 -12.06 19.30
C TYR A 268 21.14 -12.62 20.72
N VAL A 269 20.07 -13.11 21.35
CA VAL A 269 20.15 -13.62 22.72
C VAL A 269 20.94 -14.93 22.85
N LYS A 270 21.12 -15.66 21.73
CA LYS A 270 21.99 -16.85 21.66
C LYS A 270 23.47 -16.51 21.59
N GLU A 271 23.83 -15.31 21.15
CA GLU A 271 25.22 -14.86 20.98
C GLU A 271 25.69 -13.94 22.10
N ARG A 272 24.86 -12.97 22.49
CA ARG A 272 25.19 -11.97 23.51
C ARG A 272 25.41 -12.62 24.88
N LYS A 273 26.55 -12.35 25.48
CA LYS A 273 26.92 -12.86 26.84
C LYS A 273 26.92 -11.75 27.87
N GLN A 274 26.40 -12.03 29.05
CA GLN A 274 26.50 -11.24 30.27
C GLN A 274 26.55 -12.21 31.47
N PHE A 275 27.26 -11.84 32.52
CA PHE A 275 27.44 -12.68 33.72
C PHE A 275 27.93 -14.11 33.41
N GLY A 276 28.84 -14.23 32.45
CA GLY A 276 29.48 -15.50 32.08
C GLY A 276 28.63 -16.47 31.23
N ARG A 277 27.42 -16.10 30.82
CA ARG A 277 26.50 -16.94 30.00
C ARG A 277 25.73 -16.11 28.94
N THR A 278 25.14 -16.79 27.95
CA THR A 278 24.31 -16.09 26.96
C THR A 278 23.04 -15.54 27.61
N ILE A 279 22.59 -14.38 27.15
CA ILE A 279 21.40 -13.75 27.77
C ILE A 279 20.10 -14.56 27.53
N GLY A 280 20.09 -15.46 26.54
CA GLY A 280 19.01 -16.42 26.32
C GLY A 280 18.89 -17.49 27.40
N GLN A 281 19.90 -17.64 28.29
CA GLN A 281 19.84 -18.55 29.43
C GLN A 281 19.18 -17.95 30.68
N PHE A 282 18.81 -16.66 30.65
CA PHE A 282 18.10 -16.03 31.76
C PHE A 282 16.61 -16.31 31.64
N GLN A 283 15.99 -16.76 32.72
CA GLN A 283 14.59 -17.16 32.78
C GLN A 283 13.64 -16.05 32.31
N ASN A 284 13.88 -14.81 32.71
CA ASN A 284 13.06 -13.67 32.26
C ASN A 284 13.11 -13.49 30.74
N THR A 285 14.28 -13.62 30.11
CA THR A 285 14.43 -13.55 28.65
C THR A 285 13.65 -14.67 27.98
N GLN A 286 13.72 -15.90 28.51
CA GLN A 286 12.98 -17.06 27.98
C GLN A 286 11.48 -16.84 28.04
N PHE A 287 10.96 -16.33 29.16
CA PHE A 287 9.52 -16.07 29.31
C PHE A 287 9.03 -14.98 28.37
N GLN A 288 9.77 -13.88 28.24
CA GLN A 288 9.42 -12.82 27.27
C GLN A 288 9.42 -13.33 25.83
N LEU A 289 10.40 -14.15 25.44
CA LEU A 289 10.42 -14.75 24.09
C LEU A 289 9.26 -15.72 23.87
N ALA A 290 8.90 -16.52 24.87
CA ALA A 290 7.75 -17.42 24.79
C ALA A 290 6.43 -16.67 24.61
N ASP A 291 6.24 -15.57 25.37
CA ASP A 291 5.06 -14.72 25.24
C ASP A 291 4.96 -14.06 23.84
N MET A 292 6.09 -13.54 23.36
CA MET A 292 6.15 -12.94 22.01
C MET A 292 5.88 -13.97 20.92
N ALA A 293 6.50 -15.15 20.98
CA ALA A 293 6.28 -16.23 20.04
C ALA A 293 4.82 -16.69 20.02
N THR A 294 4.20 -16.82 21.19
CA THR A 294 2.77 -17.20 21.30
C THR A 294 1.86 -16.16 20.64
N LYS A 295 2.14 -14.86 20.82
CA LYS A 295 1.36 -13.78 20.23
C LYS A 295 1.53 -13.72 18.69
N VAL A 296 2.75 -13.92 18.21
CA VAL A 296 3.04 -13.97 16.77
C VAL A 296 2.32 -15.15 16.13
N GLU A 297 2.43 -16.33 16.72
CA GLU A 297 1.74 -17.54 16.20
C GLU A 297 0.21 -17.38 16.18
N ALA A 298 -0.37 -16.76 17.22
CA ALA A 298 -1.82 -16.52 17.31
C ALA A 298 -2.31 -15.48 16.32
#